data_2a638da12d6a7d68842f80cabe684f76
#
_entry.id   2a638da12d6a7d68842f80cabe684f76
#
_cell.length_a   1.000
_cell.length_b   1.000
_cell.length_c   1.000
_cell.angle_alpha   90.00
_cell.angle_beta   90.00
_cell.angle_gamma   90.00
#
_symmetry.space_group_name_H-M   'P 1'
#
loop_
_entity.id
_entity.type
_entity.pdbx_description
1 polymer ?
#
loop_
_entity_poly.entity_id
_entity_poly.type
_entity_poly.pdbx_seq_one_letter_code
_entity_poly.pdbx_strand_id
1 'polypeptide(L)'
;MRKINFIDIFCGAGGLSFSFRNRKHDLKLAVDIDKNSIQTLKKNFPLIKENIVNDDIKKIVKNTNYNKFKNKIDLLMGGPPCQGFSTANRQNILNDPRNDLYKYFLEFAKIIKPRFILIENVIGIKNRAKDILKKLEDLNYVGDFRVLQASDFGIPQNRKRVFFFAVHKKNNAIYKIKKFFSLLDNFKIDCKQSVLEDALFNLRPLKPKKIKNDRFKEYYESGLNIEKIKHYKSNDYLKNINNNKKIKYVYNHKARYNNPRDIKIFSKLPQGKNSTHSSIKDIMPYKSRNNIFKDKYYKLDNKKVSKTITSHMKFDCNMYIHPTQSRGLTPREAARIQSFPDDYFFEGTISQCYSQIGNAVPPLLSKYLCMAIEQIND
;
A
#
# COMPACT_ATOMS: atom_id res chain seq x y z
N MET A 1 18.02 -15.12 -15.33
CA MET A 1 17.67 -13.68 -15.14
C MET A 1 18.77 -12.99 -14.33
N ARG A 2 19.25 -11.88 -14.84
CA ARG A 2 20.24 -11.04 -14.17
C ARG A 2 19.65 -10.47 -12.87
N LYS A 3 20.41 -10.49 -11.78
CA LYS A 3 20.04 -9.91 -10.50
C LYS A 3 19.91 -8.38 -10.62
N ILE A 4 18.88 -7.81 -10.02
CA ILE A 4 18.62 -6.37 -10.01
C ILE A 4 19.13 -5.80 -8.70
N ASN A 5 20.08 -4.85 -8.77
CA ASN A 5 20.47 -4.02 -7.64
C ASN A 5 19.48 -2.85 -7.54
N PHE A 6 18.74 -2.74 -6.42
CA PHE A 6 17.72 -1.71 -6.32
C PHE A 6 17.78 -0.90 -5.01
N ILE A 7 17.22 0.30 -5.08
CA ILE A 7 17.03 1.21 -3.95
C ILE A 7 15.55 1.60 -3.90
N ASP A 8 14.98 1.60 -2.68
CA ASP A 8 13.60 1.99 -2.40
C ASP A 8 13.57 3.17 -1.44
N ILE A 9 13.28 4.37 -1.94
CA ILE A 9 13.16 5.58 -1.12
C ILE A 9 11.69 5.98 -0.95
N PHE A 10 11.33 6.47 0.24
CA PHE A 10 9.94 6.53 0.71
C PHE A 10 9.31 5.14 0.77
N CYS A 11 10.09 4.16 1.27
CA CYS A 11 9.75 2.74 1.17
C CYS A 11 8.53 2.34 2.02
N GLY A 12 8.14 3.14 3.02
CA GLY A 12 7.09 2.81 3.96
C GLY A 12 7.28 1.41 4.56
N ALA A 13 6.21 0.66 4.67
CA ALA A 13 6.25 -0.75 5.08
C ALA A 13 6.69 -1.69 3.94
N GLY A 14 7.30 -1.18 2.88
CA GLY A 14 7.95 -1.96 1.83
C GLY A 14 7.03 -2.67 0.83
N GLY A 15 5.84 -2.16 0.59
CA GLY A 15 4.89 -2.75 -0.34
C GLY A 15 5.37 -2.74 -1.79
N LEU A 16 5.92 -1.60 -2.26
CA LEU A 16 6.42 -1.46 -3.64
C LEU A 16 7.59 -2.40 -3.94
N SER A 17 8.54 -2.51 -3.02
CA SER A 17 9.72 -3.37 -3.18
C SER A 17 9.54 -4.80 -2.68
N PHE A 18 8.33 -5.17 -2.23
CA PHE A 18 8.06 -6.47 -1.62
C PHE A 18 8.50 -7.65 -2.50
N SER A 19 8.05 -7.67 -3.74
CA SER A 19 8.32 -8.79 -4.65
C SER A 19 9.77 -8.83 -5.13
N PHE A 20 10.43 -7.68 -5.25
CA PHE A 20 11.86 -7.64 -5.59
C PHE A 20 12.72 -8.35 -4.54
N ARG A 21 12.41 -8.14 -3.24
CA ARG A 21 13.08 -8.84 -2.13
C ARG A 21 12.79 -10.33 -2.13
N ASN A 22 11.56 -10.72 -2.33
CA ASN A 22 11.15 -12.14 -2.33
C ASN A 22 11.68 -12.91 -3.55
N ARG A 23 11.93 -12.23 -4.67
CA ARG A 23 12.54 -12.81 -5.89
C ARG A 23 14.07 -12.78 -5.87
N LYS A 24 14.67 -12.50 -4.70
CA LYS A 24 16.13 -12.52 -4.44
C LYS A 24 16.93 -11.48 -5.22
N HIS A 25 16.32 -10.35 -5.57
CA HIS A 25 17.06 -9.17 -6.03
C HIS A 25 17.73 -8.47 -4.82
N ASP A 26 18.74 -7.67 -5.08
CA ASP A 26 19.60 -7.09 -4.06
C ASP A 26 19.13 -5.68 -3.66
N LEU A 27 18.48 -5.57 -2.51
CA LEU A 27 18.23 -4.28 -1.89
C LEU A 27 19.54 -3.68 -1.39
N LYS A 28 19.93 -2.54 -1.95
CA LYS A 28 21.13 -1.80 -1.55
C LYS A 28 20.85 -0.72 -0.50
N LEU A 29 19.62 -0.16 -0.52
CA LEU A 29 19.17 0.84 0.43
C LEU A 29 17.65 0.92 0.42
N ALA A 30 17.03 0.96 1.61
CA ALA A 30 15.64 1.38 1.80
C ALA A 30 15.59 2.52 2.80
N VAL A 31 14.86 3.59 2.50
CA VAL A 31 14.77 4.78 3.35
C VAL A 31 13.34 5.21 3.55
N ASP A 32 12.98 5.48 4.80
CA ASP A 32 11.74 6.18 5.15
C ASP A 32 11.95 6.97 6.46
N ILE A 33 11.20 8.06 6.59
CA ILE A 33 11.22 8.89 7.81
C ILE A 33 10.37 8.28 8.93
N ASP A 34 9.36 7.42 8.58
CA ASP A 34 8.49 6.80 9.56
C ASP A 34 9.16 5.61 10.25
N LYS A 35 9.50 5.81 11.52
CA LYS A 35 10.17 4.81 12.37
C LYS A 35 9.40 3.48 12.44
N ASN A 36 8.06 3.51 12.52
CA ASN A 36 7.27 2.27 12.63
C ASN A 36 7.29 1.47 11.32
N SER A 37 7.22 2.15 10.18
CA SER A 37 7.38 1.52 8.87
C SER A 37 8.73 0.84 8.72
N ILE A 38 9.81 1.52 9.15
CA ILE A 38 11.16 0.96 9.14
C ILE A 38 11.29 -0.25 10.10
N GLN A 39 10.70 -0.18 11.29
CA GLN A 39 10.68 -1.33 12.22
C GLN A 39 9.91 -2.52 11.63
N THR A 40 8.76 -2.26 11.00
CA THR A 40 7.99 -3.27 10.26
C THR A 40 8.86 -3.93 9.19
N LEU A 41 9.57 -3.11 8.40
CA LEU A 41 10.40 -3.63 7.31
C LEU A 41 11.57 -4.47 7.83
N LYS A 42 12.29 -3.99 8.84
CA LYS A 42 13.40 -4.73 9.49
C LYS A 42 12.96 -6.06 10.08
N LYS A 43 11.77 -6.11 10.70
CA LYS A 43 11.23 -7.33 11.31
C LYS A 43 10.89 -8.39 10.27
N ASN A 44 10.31 -7.99 9.14
CA ASN A 44 9.95 -8.90 8.07
C ASN A 44 11.14 -9.33 7.19
N PHE A 45 12.24 -8.55 7.21
CA PHE A 45 13.44 -8.83 6.41
C PHE A 45 14.73 -8.68 7.24
N PRO A 46 14.93 -9.54 8.26
CA PRO A 46 16.04 -9.40 9.20
C PRO A 46 17.42 -9.57 8.56
N LEU A 47 17.54 -10.33 7.47
CA LEU A 47 18.83 -10.58 6.78
C LEU A 47 19.38 -9.34 6.06
N ILE A 48 18.55 -8.34 5.77
CA ILE A 48 18.95 -7.11 5.06
C ILE A 48 18.70 -5.86 5.89
N LYS A 49 18.54 -6.01 7.21
CA LYS A 49 18.20 -4.90 8.13
C LYS A 49 19.17 -3.75 8.10
N GLU A 50 20.45 -4.00 7.81
CA GLU A 50 21.52 -2.98 7.72
C GLU A 50 21.32 -2.05 6.51
N ASN A 51 20.64 -2.51 5.46
CA ASN A 51 20.30 -1.71 4.28
C ASN A 51 19.02 -0.88 4.47
N ILE A 52 18.36 -1.00 5.64
CA ILE A 52 17.08 -0.34 5.93
C ILE A 52 17.31 0.79 6.92
N VAL A 53 17.16 2.03 6.47
CA VAL A 53 17.55 3.25 7.19
C VAL A 53 16.33 4.10 7.53
N ASN A 54 16.25 4.55 8.80
CA ASN A 54 15.26 5.52 9.22
C ASN A 54 15.89 6.91 9.16
N ASP A 55 15.66 7.65 8.08
CA ASP A 55 16.17 9.00 7.91
C ASP A 55 15.33 9.84 6.94
N ASP A 56 15.56 11.14 6.92
CA ASP A 56 14.94 12.08 5.98
C ASP A 56 15.73 12.07 4.65
N ILE A 57 15.01 11.94 3.52
CA ILE A 57 15.60 12.01 2.18
C ILE A 57 16.43 13.27 1.96
N LYS A 58 16.08 14.38 2.60
CA LYS A 58 16.85 15.64 2.55
C LYS A 58 18.27 15.50 3.10
N LYS A 59 18.47 14.62 4.10
CA LYS A 59 19.80 14.29 4.64
C LYS A 59 20.52 13.29 3.74
N ILE A 60 19.78 12.31 3.21
CA ILE A 60 20.32 11.29 2.30
C ILE A 60 20.97 11.92 1.08
N VAL A 61 20.31 12.87 0.41
CA VAL A 61 20.86 13.52 -0.81
C VAL A 61 22.08 14.39 -0.53
N LYS A 62 22.24 14.88 0.70
CA LYS A 62 23.42 15.68 1.11
C LYS A 62 24.59 14.82 1.56
N ASN A 63 24.37 13.53 1.83
CA ASN A 63 25.40 12.64 2.38
C ASN A 63 26.20 11.99 1.25
N THR A 64 27.46 12.38 1.11
CA THR A 64 28.40 11.90 0.08
C THR A 64 28.67 10.39 0.16
N ASN A 65 28.42 9.72 1.29
CA ASN A 65 28.58 8.27 1.44
C ASN A 65 27.70 7.48 0.46
N TYR A 66 26.61 8.06 -0.05
CA TYR A 66 25.73 7.43 -1.04
C TYR A 66 26.26 7.52 -2.47
N ASN A 67 27.31 8.31 -2.73
CA ASN A 67 28.02 8.35 -4.02
C ASN A 67 28.60 6.97 -4.42
N LYS A 68 28.83 6.09 -3.44
CA LYS A 68 29.25 4.68 -3.68
C LYS A 68 28.27 3.91 -4.58
N PHE A 69 27.00 4.34 -4.69
CA PHE A 69 25.98 3.73 -5.52
C PHE A 69 25.96 4.24 -6.96
N LYS A 70 26.74 5.29 -7.29
CA LYS A 70 26.76 5.88 -8.63
C LYS A 70 27.09 4.84 -9.70
N ASN A 71 26.22 4.73 -10.71
CA ASN A 71 26.30 3.79 -11.82
C ASN A 71 26.29 2.29 -11.43
N LYS A 72 25.92 1.95 -10.18
CA LYS A 72 25.86 0.55 -9.67
C LYS A 72 24.45 0.05 -9.41
N ILE A 73 23.47 0.90 -9.56
CA ILE A 73 22.06 0.62 -9.29
C ILE A 73 21.30 0.40 -10.59
N ASP A 74 20.61 -0.72 -10.68
CA ASP A 74 19.74 -0.99 -11.83
C ASP A 74 18.40 -0.25 -11.68
N LEU A 75 17.78 -0.25 -10.47
CA LEU A 75 16.46 0.33 -10.25
C LEU A 75 16.43 1.23 -9.03
N LEU A 76 16.02 2.48 -9.23
CA LEU A 76 15.56 3.37 -8.17
C LEU A 76 14.04 3.39 -8.16
N MET A 77 13.43 3.04 -7.04
CA MET A 77 11.98 3.11 -6.89
C MET A 77 11.57 3.92 -5.66
N GLY A 78 10.28 4.35 -5.64
CA GLY A 78 9.71 4.99 -4.47
C GLY A 78 8.36 5.65 -4.73
N GLY A 79 7.69 6.00 -3.62
CA GLY A 79 6.41 6.72 -3.61
C GLY A 79 6.52 8.05 -2.89
N PRO A 80 7.16 9.09 -3.47
CA PRO A 80 7.30 10.37 -2.79
C PRO A 80 5.93 10.96 -2.45
N PRO A 81 5.70 11.42 -1.21
CA PRO A 81 4.40 11.94 -0.80
C PRO A 81 4.02 13.20 -1.59
N CYS A 82 2.74 13.26 -1.99
CA CYS A 82 2.17 14.35 -2.76
C CYS A 82 0.82 14.73 -2.16
N GLN A 83 0.84 15.32 -0.95
CA GLN A 83 -0.39 15.52 -0.15
C GLN A 83 -1.28 16.66 -0.67
N GLY A 84 -0.73 17.68 -1.30
CA GLY A 84 -1.49 18.79 -1.89
C GLY A 84 -2.34 18.39 -3.10
N PHE A 85 -2.11 17.20 -3.67
CA PHE A 85 -2.81 16.68 -4.84
C PHE A 85 -3.71 15.47 -4.53
N SER A 86 -3.80 15.07 -3.26
CA SER A 86 -4.72 14.01 -2.86
C SER A 86 -6.15 14.51 -2.89
N THR A 87 -7.00 13.86 -3.69
CA THR A 87 -8.46 14.13 -3.73
C THR A 87 -9.16 13.88 -2.38
N ALA A 88 -8.51 13.18 -1.46
CA ALA A 88 -8.96 12.99 -0.09
C ALA A 88 -8.73 14.23 0.81
N ASN A 89 -7.86 15.14 0.41
CA ASN A 89 -7.57 16.35 1.15
C ASN A 89 -8.25 17.55 0.45
N ARG A 90 -9.40 17.97 0.95
CA ARG A 90 -10.20 19.09 0.39
C ARG A 90 -9.62 20.47 0.69
N GLN A 91 -8.56 20.56 1.49
CA GLN A 91 -7.83 21.80 1.70
C GLN A 91 -6.78 21.95 0.60
N ASN A 92 -6.90 23.02 -0.19
CA ASN A 92 -5.89 23.44 -1.18
C ASN A 92 -4.61 23.88 -0.44
N ILE A 93 -3.76 22.93 -0.09
CA ILE A 93 -2.46 23.21 0.53
C ILE A 93 -1.44 23.29 -0.62
N LEU A 94 -1.52 24.36 -1.42
CA LEU A 94 -0.58 24.63 -2.51
C LEU A 94 0.88 24.77 -2.00
N ASN A 95 1.07 25.19 -0.75
CA ASN A 95 2.36 25.44 -0.11
C ASN A 95 2.81 24.34 0.88
N ASP A 96 2.29 23.12 0.80
CA ASP A 96 2.75 22.03 1.65
C ASP A 96 4.19 21.63 1.25
N PRO A 97 5.19 21.75 2.15
CA PRO A 97 6.58 21.41 1.85
C PRO A 97 6.78 19.94 1.44
N ARG A 98 5.79 19.07 1.70
CA ARG A 98 5.81 17.67 1.25
C ARG A 98 5.54 17.53 -0.25
N ASN A 99 4.97 18.55 -0.89
CA ASN A 99 4.77 18.55 -2.34
C ASN A 99 6.09 18.59 -3.11
N ASP A 100 7.18 18.99 -2.46
CA ASP A 100 8.51 19.09 -3.05
C ASP A 100 9.38 17.85 -2.83
N LEU A 101 8.92 16.86 -2.06
CA LEU A 101 9.74 15.69 -1.77
C LEU A 101 10.09 14.85 -3.00
N TYR A 102 9.28 14.91 -4.07
CA TYR A 102 9.66 14.29 -5.34
C TYR A 102 10.91 14.92 -5.98
N LYS A 103 11.22 16.20 -5.68
CA LYS A 103 12.45 16.85 -6.16
C LYS A 103 13.69 16.17 -5.56
N TYR A 104 13.65 15.83 -4.26
CA TYR A 104 14.73 15.09 -3.60
C TYR A 104 14.89 13.66 -4.13
N PHE A 105 13.78 13.04 -4.55
CA PHE A 105 13.85 11.77 -5.28
C PHE A 105 14.65 11.92 -6.57
N LEU A 106 14.35 12.95 -7.38
CA LEU A 106 15.05 13.22 -8.62
C LEU A 106 16.51 13.65 -8.41
N GLU A 107 16.78 14.41 -7.35
CA GLU A 107 18.14 14.78 -6.96
C GLU A 107 18.96 13.54 -6.59
N PHE A 108 18.38 12.59 -5.84
CA PHE A 108 19.04 11.34 -5.56
C PHE A 108 19.25 10.49 -6.83
N ALA A 109 18.29 10.47 -7.75
CA ALA A 109 18.45 9.85 -9.06
C ALA A 109 19.61 10.44 -9.86
N LYS A 110 19.81 11.78 -9.80
CA LYS A 110 20.95 12.49 -10.42
C LYS A 110 22.29 12.03 -9.86
N ILE A 111 22.35 11.78 -8.54
CA ILE A 111 23.56 11.31 -7.84
C ILE A 111 23.90 9.88 -8.24
N ILE A 112 22.94 8.94 -8.14
CA ILE A 112 23.22 7.51 -8.31
C ILE A 112 23.16 7.02 -9.76
N LYS A 113 22.48 7.74 -10.65
CA LYS A 113 22.31 7.44 -12.09
C LYS A 113 21.87 5.99 -12.33
N PRO A 114 20.69 5.58 -11.86
CA PRO A 114 20.19 4.21 -12.04
C PRO A 114 19.84 3.94 -13.50
N ARG A 115 19.77 2.66 -13.91
CA ARG A 115 19.31 2.30 -15.26
C ARG A 115 17.82 2.55 -15.46
N PHE A 116 17.02 2.26 -14.41
CA PHE A 116 15.58 2.38 -14.38
C PHE A 116 15.11 3.22 -13.18
N ILE A 117 14.03 3.95 -13.38
CA ILE A 117 13.34 4.71 -12.33
C ILE A 117 11.87 4.29 -12.33
N LEU A 118 11.32 3.97 -11.14
CA LEU A 118 9.91 3.65 -10.94
C LEU A 118 9.34 4.52 -9.82
N ILE A 119 8.39 5.40 -10.15
CA ILE A 119 7.74 6.29 -9.17
C ILE A 119 6.26 5.93 -9.08
N GLU A 120 5.77 5.66 -7.87
CA GLU A 120 4.35 5.51 -7.59
C GLU A 120 3.77 6.79 -7.00
N ASN A 121 2.52 7.13 -7.37
CA ASN A 121 1.84 8.24 -6.72
C ASN A 121 0.31 8.15 -6.84
N VAL A 122 -0.39 9.03 -6.10
CA VAL A 122 -1.85 9.18 -6.18
C VAL A 122 -2.27 9.79 -7.52
N ILE A 123 -3.56 9.56 -7.91
CA ILE A 123 -4.10 10.04 -9.20
C ILE A 123 -3.93 11.54 -9.41
N GLY A 124 -4.02 12.35 -8.35
CA GLY A 124 -3.89 13.81 -8.46
C GLY A 124 -2.57 14.30 -9.06
N ILE A 125 -1.51 13.46 -9.04
CA ILE A 125 -0.21 13.79 -9.64
C ILE A 125 -0.26 13.91 -11.17
N LYS A 126 -1.30 13.38 -11.84
CA LYS A 126 -1.45 13.45 -13.31
C LYS A 126 -1.35 14.87 -13.84
N ASN A 127 -1.81 15.85 -13.07
CA ASN A 127 -1.75 17.27 -13.47
C ASN A 127 -0.31 17.79 -13.58
N ARG A 128 0.66 17.10 -12.96
CA ARG A 128 2.09 17.39 -13.03
C ARG A 128 2.90 16.35 -13.83
N ALA A 129 2.24 15.42 -14.50
CA ALA A 129 2.93 14.35 -15.20
C ALA A 129 3.92 14.88 -16.25
N LYS A 130 3.51 15.90 -17.02
CA LYS A 130 4.39 16.55 -18.02
C LYS A 130 5.64 17.16 -17.38
N ASP A 131 5.49 17.84 -16.23
CA ASP A 131 6.61 18.45 -15.50
C ASP A 131 7.58 17.38 -14.96
N ILE A 132 7.05 16.28 -14.39
CA ILE A 132 7.86 15.15 -13.91
C ILE A 132 8.64 14.51 -15.07
N LEU A 133 7.97 14.25 -16.21
CA LEU A 133 8.63 13.65 -17.38
C LEU A 133 9.71 14.57 -17.95
N LYS A 134 9.47 15.88 -18.02
CA LYS A 134 10.49 16.86 -18.45
C LYS A 134 11.71 16.84 -17.52
N LYS A 135 11.51 16.82 -16.21
CA LYS A 135 12.62 16.72 -15.25
C LYS A 135 13.40 15.42 -15.35
N LEU A 136 12.74 14.31 -15.65
CA LEU A 136 13.40 13.04 -15.94
C LEU A 136 14.21 13.15 -17.25
N GLU A 137 13.70 13.83 -18.25
CA GLU A 137 14.41 14.09 -19.50
C GLU A 137 15.67 14.93 -19.30
N ASP A 138 15.59 15.98 -18.46
CA ASP A 138 16.74 16.82 -18.07
C ASP A 138 17.85 16.00 -17.37
N LEU A 139 17.48 14.86 -16.76
CA LEU A 139 18.40 13.89 -16.15
C LEU A 139 18.87 12.79 -17.12
N ASN A 140 18.62 12.90 -18.41
CA ASN A 140 18.93 11.93 -19.46
C ASN A 140 18.13 10.62 -19.39
N TYR A 141 16.86 10.67 -18.93
CA TYR A 141 15.91 9.56 -18.99
C TYR A 141 14.82 9.82 -20.03
N VAL A 142 14.35 8.76 -20.66
CA VAL A 142 13.05 8.75 -21.35
C VAL A 142 12.07 8.11 -20.39
N GLY A 143 10.89 8.67 -20.25
CA GLY A 143 9.88 8.17 -19.32
C GLY A 143 8.47 8.22 -19.92
N ASP A 144 7.58 7.39 -19.38
CA ASP A 144 6.14 7.45 -19.61
C ASP A 144 5.42 7.08 -18.32
N PHE A 145 4.10 7.27 -18.27
CA PHE A 145 3.32 6.91 -17.10
C PHE A 145 2.00 6.24 -17.47
N ARG A 146 1.50 5.41 -16.56
CA ARG A 146 0.17 4.78 -16.65
C ARG A 146 -0.56 4.86 -15.31
N VAL A 147 -1.89 4.88 -15.41
CA VAL A 147 -2.75 4.64 -14.27
C VAL A 147 -3.01 3.13 -14.19
N LEU A 148 -2.60 2.52 -13.08
CA LEU A 148 -2.89 1.13 -12.82
C LEU A 148 -4.01 1.02 -11.79
N GLN A 149 -4.95 0.13 -12.05
CA GLN A 149 -6.07 -0.22 -11.18
C GLN A 149 -5.75 -1.55 -10.49
N ALA A 150 -5.73 -1.59 -9.17
CA ALA A 150 -5.34 -2.79 -8.42
C ALA A 150 -6.24 -4.00 -8.73
N SER A 151 -7.54 -3.80 -8.91
CA SER A 151 -8.48 -4.88 -9.24
C SER A 151 -8.15 -5.59 -10.56
N ASP A 152 -7.55 -4.90 -11.52
CA ASP A 152 -7.14 -5.49 -12.81
C ASP A 152 -6.02 -6.54 -12.65
N PHE A 153 -5.37 -6.56 -11.49
CA PHE A 153 -4.29 -7.48 -11.12
C PHE A 153 -4.72 -8.50 -10.06
N GLY A 154 -6.02 -8.81 -9.96
CA GLY A 154 -6.56 -9.79 -9.04
C GLY A 154 -6.59 -9.37 -7.57
N ILE A 155 -6.40 -8.08 -7.28
CA ILE A 155 -6.45 -7.53 -5.93
C ILE A 155 -7.87 -7.07 -5.62
N PRO A 156 -8.53 -7.52 -4.52
CA PRO A 156 -9.93 -7.24 -4.25
C PRO A 156 -10.15 -5.80 -3.74
N GLN A 157 -9.60 -4.82 -4.46
CA GLN A 157 -9.62 -3.42 -4.07
C GLN A 157 -9.70 -2.46 -5.26
N ASN A 158 -10.61 -1.50 -5.19
CA ASN A 158 -10.72 -0.42 -6.17
C ASN A 158 -9.70 0.68 -5.85
N ARG A 159 -8.42 0.43 -6.15
CA ARG A 159 -7.29 1.35 -5.89
C ARG A 159 -6.62 1.74 -7.21
N LYS A 160 -6.68 3.01 -7.58
CA LYS A 160 -5.97 3.58 -8.73
C LYS A 160 -4.72 4.32 -8.28
N ARG A 161 -3.60 4.09 -8.97
CA ARG A 161 -2.33 4.80 -8.75
C ARG A 161 -1.65 5.10 -10.07
N VAL A 162 -0.90 6.19 -10.08
CA VAL A 162 -0.07 6.56 -11.22
C VAL A 162 1.31 5.95 -11.02
N PHE A 163 1.82 5.30 -12.04
CA PHE A 163 3.19 4.79 -12.08
C PHE A 163 3.93 5.45 -13.23
N PHE A 164 5.02 6.13 -12.89
CA PHE A 164 5.99 6.60 -13.87
C PHE A 164 7.08 5.57 -13.98
N PHE A 165 7.43 5.20 -15.20
CA PHE A 165 8.56 4.34 -15.47
C PHE A 165 9.49 5.05 -16.45
N ALA A 166 10.77 5.16 -16.10
CA ALA A 166 11.76 5.82 -16.91
C ALA A 166 13.03 4.98 -17.05
N VAL A 167 13.66 5.09 -18.22
CA VAL A 167 14.85 4.34 -18.60
C VAL A 167 15.92 5.34 -19.06
N HIS A 168 17.16 5.17 -18.60
CA HIS A 168 18.28 6.01 -19.03
C HIS A 168 18.49 5.91 -20.54
N LYS A 169 18.66 7.03 -21.23
CA LYS A 169 18.70 7.13 -22.74
C LYS A 169 19.67 6.13 -23.39
N LYS A 170 20.78 5.80 -22.73
CA LYS A 170 21.77 4.82 -23.23
C LYS A 170 21.28 3.36 -23.27
N ASN A 171 20.11 3.03 -22.72
CA ASN A 171 19.65 1.65 -22.49
C ASN A 171 18.48 1.24 -23.39
N ASN A 172 18.43 1.65 -24.66
CA ASN A 172 17.30 1.39 -25.57
C ASN A 172 15.94 1.77 -24.94
N ALA A 173 15.87 2.99 -24.45
CA ALA A 173 14.84 3.45 -23.51
C ALA A 173 13.42 3.32 -24.09
N ILE A 174 13.18 3.76 -25.33
CA ILE A 174 11.84 3.77 -25.94
C ILE A 174 11.28 2.35 -26.04
N TYR A 175 12.09 1.40 -26.53
CA TYR A 175 11.68 0.00 -26.62
C TYR A 175 11.34 -0.58 -25.25
N LYS A 176 12.22 -0.40 -24.25
CA LYS A 176 12.03 -0.93 -22.89
C LYS A 176 10.80 -0.36 -22.20
N ILE A 177 10.49 0.92 -22.37
CA ILE A 177 9.28 1.54 -21.83
C ILE A 177 8.02 0.94 -22.47
N LYS A 178 7.97 0.86 -23.81
CA LYS A 178 6.84 0.24 -24.51
C LYS A 178 6.65 -1.21 -24.08
N LYS A 179 7.72 -2.00 -24.03
CA LYS A 179 7.70 -3.40 -23.59
C LYS A 179 7.22 -3.52 -22.13
N PHE A 180 7.70 -2.68 -21.22
CA PHE A 180 7.28 -2.68 -19.83
C PHE A 180 5.76 -2.51 -19.67
N PHE A 181 5.18 -1.51 -20.30
CA PHE A 181 3.74 -1.26 -20.20
C PHE A 181 2.91 -2.32 -20.94
N SER A 182 3.36 -2.83 -22.06
CA SER A 182 2.72 -3.94 -22.78
C SER A 182 2.69 -5.22 -21.93
N LEU A 183 3.76 -5.54 -21.22
CA LEU A 183 3.79 -6.68 -20.29
C LEU A 183 2.76 -6.51 -19.15
N LEU A 184 2.64 -5.31 -18.61
CA LEU A 184 1.62 -5.05 -17.58
C LEU A 184 0.20 -5.21 -18.14
N ASP A 185 -0.06 -4.80 -19.38
CA ASP A 185 -1.37 -4.99 -20.02
C ASP A 185 -1.68 -6.48 -20.24
N ASN A 186 -0.70 -7.28 -20.67
CA ASN A 186 -0.84 -8.73 -20.80
C ASN A 186 -1.14 -9.40 -19.45
N PHE A 187 -0.43 -9.02 -18.37
CA PHE A 187 -0.67 -9.58 -17.04
C PHE A 187 -2.10 -9.35 -16.52
N LYS A 188 -2.76 -8.25 -16.92
CA LYS A 188 -4.15 -8.00 -16.55
C LYS A 188 -5.11 -9.03 -17.15
N ILE A 189 -4.86 -9.46 -18.38
CA ILE A 189 -5.72 -10.43 -19.11
C ILE A 189 -5.75 -11.77 -18.37
N ASP A 190 -4.61 -12.18 -17.81
CA ASP A 190 -4.45 -13.48 -17.14
C ASP A 190 -4.93 -13.46 -15.68
N CYS A 191 -5.28 -12.29 -15.13
CA CYS A 191 -5.63 -12.16 -13.72
C CYS A 191 -7.10 -12.50 -13.45
N LYS A 192 -7.34 -13.56 -12.67
CA LYS A 192 -8.65 -13.83 -12.09
C LYS A 192 -9.04 -12.74 -11.10
N GLN A 193 -10.19 -12.14 -11.29
CA GLN A 193 -10.72 -11.12 -10.38
C GLN A 193 -11.06 -11.74 -9.03
N SER A 194 -10.61 -11.10 -7.95
CA SER A 194 -10.97 -11.44 -6.57
C SER A 194 -11.91 -10.41 -5.98
N VAL A 195 -12.76 -10.83 -5.05
CA VAL A 195 -13.69 -9.97 -4.32
C VAL A 195 -13.36 -9.94 -2.82
N LEU A 196 -14.08 -9.12 -2.06
CA LEU A 196 -13.78 -8.91 -0.64
C LEU A 196 -13.79 -10.21 0.17
N GLU A 197 -14.74 -11.11 -0.08
CA GLU A 197 -14.83 -12.39 0.65
C GLU A 197 -13.60 -13.27 0.44
N ASP A 198 -12.92 -13.18 -0.70
CA ASP A 198 -11.68 -13.93 -0.94
C ASP A 198 -10.56 -13.48 0.01
N ALA A 199 -10.47 -12.18 0.26
CA ALA A 199 -9.48 -11.64 1.21
C ALA A 199 -9.84 -11.94 2.68
N LEU A 200 -11.13 -11.97 3.01
CA LEU A 200 -11.60 -12.22 4.36
C LEU A 200 -11.71 -13.72 4.70
N PHE A 201 -11.51 -14.59 3.71
CA PHE A 201 -11.67 -16.04 3.84
C PHE A 201 -10.87 -16.61 5.02
N ASN A 202 -11.52 -17.45 5.82
CA ASN A 202 -10.91 -18.22 6.92
C ASN A 202 -10.20 -17.37 8.00
N LEU A 203 -10.55 -16.08 8.14
CA LEU A 203 -10.22 -15.33 9.36
C LEU A 203 -11.28 -15.58 10.42
N ARG A 204 -10.84 -15.77 11.66
CA ARG A 204 -11.75 -15.98 12.80
C ARG A 204 -12.67 -14.76 12.97
N PRO A 205 -13.97 -14.93 13.18
CA PRO A 205 -14.86 -13.83 13.49
C PRO A 205 -14.50 -13.20 14.85
N LEU A 206 -14.57 -11.86 14.91
CA LEU A 206 -14.23 -11.08 16.09
C LEU A 206 -15.41 -10.22 16.54
N LYS A 207 -15.51 -10.03 17.85
CA LYS A 207 -16.37 -8.99 18.45
C LYS A 207 -15.65 -7.62 18.44
N PRO A 208 -16.37 -6.50 18.37
CA PRO A 208 -15.76 -5.19 18.54
C PRO A 208 -15.16 -5.06 19.93
N LYS A 209 -14.00 -4.40 20.06
CA LYS A 209 -13.45 -4.07 21.37
C LYS A 209 -14.32 -2.99 22.03
N LYS A 210 -14.81 -3.25 23.23
CA LYS A 210 -15.73 -2.36 23.96
C LYS A 210 -15.01 -1.42 24.94
N ILE A 211 -13.77 -1.74 25.33
CA ILE A 211 -13.00 -0.96 26.31
C ILE A 211 -12.09 0.02 25.57
N LYS A 212 -12.30 1.31 25.84
CA LYS A 212 -11.47 2.39 25.32
C LYS A 212 -10.18 2.52 26.14
N ASN A 213 -9.11 2.99 25.52
CA ASN A 213 -7.81 3.27 26.18
C ASN A 213 -7.05 2.08 26.77
N ASP A 214 -7.52 0.88 26.56
CA ASP A 214 -6.85 -0.34 26.99
C ASP A 214 -5.94 -0.85 25.85
N ARG A 215 -4.78 -0.20 25.67
CA ARG A 215 -3.87 -0.44 24.53
C ARG A 215 -3.09 -1.75 24.68
N PHE A 216 -2.82 -2.18 25.88
CA PHE A 216 -1.91 -3.29 26.15
C PHE A 216 -2.63 -4.62 26.36
N LYS A 217 -3.90 -4.63 26.79
CA LYS A 217 -4.64 -5.86 26.99
C LYS A 217 -5.22 -6.40 25.68
N GLU A 218 -5.03 -7.69 25.49
CA GLU A 218 -5.58 -8.45 24.39
C GLU A 218 -6.71 -9.34 24.91
N TYR A 219 -7.81 -9.32 24.19
CA TYR A 219 -8.97 -10.15 24.52
C TYR A 219 -9.22 -11.09 23.34
N TYR A 220 -9.28 -12.38 23.61
CA TYR A 220 -9.48 -13.39 22.57
C TYR A 220 -10.68 -13.06 21.67
N GLU A 221 -11.81 -12.63 22.24
CA GLU A 221 -13.01 -12.27 21.48
C GLU A 221 -12.82 -11.11 20.48
N SER A 222 -11.96 -10.14 20.80
CA SER A 222 -11.65 -9.00 19.93
C SER A 222 -10.35 -9.15 19.13
N GLY A 223 -9.69 -10.31 19.26
CA GLY A 223 -8.51 -10.67 18.49
C GLY A 223 -7.18 -10.35 19.16
N LEU A 224 -6.13 -10.96 18.62
CA LEU A 224 -4.77 -10.94 19.12
C LEU A 224 -3.82 -10.36 18.05
N ASN A 225 -2.68 -9.81 18.49
CA ASN A 225 -1.64 -9.38 17.57
C ASN A 225 -0.93 -10.56 16.89
N ILE A 226 -0.81 -11.67 17.60
CA ILE A 226 -0.25 -12.93 17.11
C ILE A 226 -1.19 -14.05 17.49
N GLU A 227 -1.74 -14.76 16.53
CA GLU A 227 -2.65 -15.87 16.75
C GLU A 227 -2.19 -17.11 15.98
N LYS A 228 -2.01 -18.23 16.68
CA LYS A 228 -1.65 -19.53 16.06
C LYS A 228 -2.89 -20.11 15.38
N ILE A 229 -2.73 -20.49 14.13
CA ILE A 229 -3.79 -21.14 13.35
C ILE A 229 -3.75 -22.64 13.62
N LYS A 230 -4.87 -23.20 14.09
CA LYS A 230 -5.02 -24.66 14.28
C LYS A 230 -5.23 -25.37 12.93
N HIS A 231 -6.10 -24.85 12.08
CA HIS A 231 -6.44 -25.41 10.78
C HIS A 231 -6.38 -24.32 9.70
N TYR A 232 -5.32 -24.31 8.90
CA TYR A 232 -5.16 -23.37 7.81
C TYR A 232 -5.92 -23.86 6.57
N LYS A 233 -6.88 -23.06 6.12
CA LYS A 233 -7.56 -23.21 4.83
C LYS A 233 -7.24 -22.02 3.95
N SER A 234 -7.08 -22.23 2.65
CA SER A 234 -6.80 -21.16 1.68
C SER A 234 -7.66 -21.31 0.44
N ASN A 235 -8.07 -20.19 -0.12
CA ASN A 235 -8.61 -20.08 -1.46
C ASN A 235 -7.50 -19.68 -2.45
N ASP A 236 -7.81 -19.51 -3.72
CA ASP A 236 -6.81 -19.17 -4.75
C ASP A 236 -6.16 -17.81 -4.49
N TYR A 237 -6.92 -16.82 -4.00
CA TYR A 237 -6.40 -15.51 -3.65
C TYR A 237 -5.35 -15.62 -2.52
N LEU A 238 -5.69 -16.32 -1.43
CA LEU A 238 -4.76 -16.52 -0.30
C LEU A 238 -3.54 -17.35 -0.69
N LYS A 239 -3.69 -18.37 -1.55
CA LYS A 239 -2.54 -19.10 -2.11
C LYS A 239 -1.59 -18.15 -2.85
N ASN A 240 -2.14 -17.25 -3.67
CA ASN A 240 -1.34 -16.28 -4.44
C ASN A 240 -0.60 -15.29 -3.54
N ILE A 241 -1.27 -14.62 -2.59
CA ILE A 241 -0.62 -13.65 -1.71
C ILE A 241 0.37 -14.28 -0.74
N ASN A 242 0.16 -15.55 -0.33
CA ASN A 242 1.03 -16.29 0.57
C ASN A 242 2.09 -17.15 -0.18
N ASN A 243 2.20 -17.03 -1.51
CA ASN A 243 3.11 -17.85 -2.34
C ASN A 243 3.00 -19.35 -2.05
N ASN A 244 1.78 -19.88 -1.92
CA ASN A 244 1.44 -21.26 -1.58
C ASN A 244 2.02 -21.75 -0.23
N LYS A 245 2.55 -20.87 0.62
CA LYS A 245 3.05 -21.24 1.93
C LYS A 245 1.92 -21.65 2.87
N LYS A 246 2.16 -22.64 3.70
CA LYS A 246 1.30 -22.98 4.85
C LYS A 246 1.54 -21.98 5.97
N ILE A 247 0.53 -21.18 6.29
CA ILE A 247 0.59 -20.15 7.32
C ILE A 247 0.33 -20.77 8.69
N LYS A 248 1.25 -20.54 9.64
CA LYS A 248 1.15 -21.03 11.03
C LYS A 248 0.55 -20.01 11.98
N TYR A 249 0.73 -18.73 11.68
CA TYR A 249 0.28 -17.61 12.52
C TYR A 249 -0.41 -16.55 11.67
N VAL A 250 -1.45 -15.94 12.22
CA VAL A 250 -2.04 -14.68 11.71
C VAL A 250 -1.57 -13.55 12.60
N TYR A 251 -1.11 -12.47 11.99
CA TYR A 251 -0.63 -11.28 12.69
C TYR A 251 -1.59 -10.11 12.55
N ASN A 252 -1.67 -9.27 13.59
CA ASN A 252 -2.43 -8.02 13.61
C ASN A 252 -3.95 -8.21 13.35
N HIS A 253 -4.52 -9.39 13.67
CA HIS A 253 -5.96 -9.63 13.58
C HIS A 253 -6.65 -9.25 14.89
N LYS A 254 -6.74 -7.94 15.15
CA LYS A 254 -7.26 -7.34 16.37
C LYS A 254 -8.23 -6.22 16.04
N ALA A 255 -9.46 -6.32 16.55
CA ALA A 255 -10.49 -5.29 16.38
C ALA A 255 -10.15 -4.05 17.21
N ARG A 256 -10.42 -2.88 16.64
CA ARG A 256 -10.33 -1.63 17.40
C ARG A 256 -11.56 -1.40 18.27
N TYR A 257 -11.43 -0.44 19.19
CA TYR A 257 -12.58 0.04 19.97
C TYR A 257 -13.64 0.65 19.04
N ASN A 258 -14.90 0.27 19.27
CA ASN A 258 -16.07 0.91 18.73
C ASN A 258 -17.05 1.24 19.86
N ASN A 259 -17.63 2.44 19.85
CA ASN A 259 -18.62 2.83 20.85
C ASN A 259 -19.97 2.14 20.60
N PRO A 260 -20.87 2.04 21.59
CA PRO A 260 -22.15 1.32 21.45
C PRO A 260 -23.02 1.82 20.29
N ARG A 261 -23.04 3.15 20.04
CA ARG A 261 -23.79 3.72 18.92
C ARG A 261 -23.26 3.26 17.57
N ASP A 262 -21.93 3.29 17.38
CA ASP A 262 -21.32 2.85 16.14
C ASP A 262 -21.56 1.35 15.90
N ILE A 263 -21.48 0.52 16.95
CA ILE A 263 -21.81 -0.91 16.89
C ILE A 263 -23.27 -1.10 16.43
N LYS A 264 -24.21 -0.30 16.96
CA LYS A 264 -25.62 -0.33 16.55
C LYS A 264 -25.82 0.10 15.09
N ILE A 265 -25.09 1.14 14.62
CA ILE A 265 -25.08 1.55 13.21
C ILE A 265 -24.55 0.41 12.33
N PHE A 266 -23.42 -0.19 12.72
CA PHE A 266 -22.78 -1.27 11.96
C PHE A 266 -23.66 -2.51 11.82
N SER A 267 -24.43 -2.85 12.89
CA SER A 267 -25.35 -3.99 12.86
C SER A 267 -26.53 -3.75 11.91
N LYS A 268 -27.12 -2.55 11.93
CA LYS A 268 -28.32 -2.22 11.14
C LYS A 268 -28.06 -1.88 9.70
N LEU A 269 -26.85 -1.36 9.35
CA LEU A 269 -26.54 -0.96 7.98
C LEU A 269 -26.37 -2.19 7.09
N PRO A 270 -27.12 -2.32 5.97
CA PRO A 270 -26.94 -3.42 5.03
C PRO A 270 -25.61 -3.31 4.26
N GLN A 271 -25.11 -4.44 3.72
CA GLN A 271 -23.91 -4.49 2.88
C GLN A 271 -24.06 -3.57 1.65
N GLY A 272 -22.97 -2.92 1.28
CA GLY A 272 -22.92 -1.98 0.14
C GLY A 272 -23.65 -0.65 0.37
N LYS A 273 -24.18 -0.40 1.57
CA LYS A 273 -24.90 0.85 1.90
C LYS A 273 -24.05 1.79 2.76
N ASN A 274 -24.40 3.07 2.68
CA ASN A 274 -23.68 4.16 3.36
C ASN A 274 -24.57 4.89 4.38
N SER A 275 -24.05 5.97 4.95
CA SER A 275 -24.68 6.78 6.00
C SER A 275 -26.04 7.39 5.63
N THR A 276 -26.45 7.40 4.36
CA THR A 276 -27.75 7.93 3.93
C THR A 276 -28.88 6.90 3.92
N HIS A 277 -28.58 5.63 4.23
CA HIS A 277 -29.56 4.56 4.19
C HIS A 277 -30.62 4.69 5.29
N SER A 278 -31.89 4.40 4.97
CA SER A 278 -33.04 4.56 5.87
C SER A 278 -32.93 3.77 7.18
N SER A 279 -32.32 2.57 7.15
CA SER A 279 -32.18 1.69 8.31
C SER A 279 -31.43 2.29 9.51
N ILE A 280 -30.68 3.37 9.30
CA ILE A 280 -29.89 4.04 10.35
C ILE A 280 -30.25 5.52 10.53
N LYS A 281 -31.28 6.01 9.84
CA LYS A 281 -31.69 7.44 9.87
C LYS A 281 -31.86 7.98 11.29
N ASP A 282 -32.49 7.19 12.17
CA ASP A 282 -32.84 7.63 13.51
C ASP A 282 -31.68 7.60 14.51
N ILE A 283 -30.63 6.84 14.20
CA ILE A 283 -29.45 6.67 15.07
C ILE A 283 -28.20 7.39 14.57
N MET A 284 -28.31 8.08 13.41
CA MET A 284 -27.18 8.83 12.84
C MET A 284 -26.85 10.07 13.65
N PRO A 285 -25.56 10.25 14.08
CA PRO A 285 -25.17 11.37 14.95
C PRO A 285 -25.07 12.72 14.23
N TYR A 286 -25.09 12.74 12.90
CA TYR A 286 -24.81 13.95 12.12
C TYR A 286 -25.83 14.12 10.99
N LYS A 287 -27.00 14.67 11.29
CA LYS A 287 -28.05 14.93 10.29
C LYS A 287 -27.68 16.08 9.31
N SER A 288 -26.93 17.07 9.77
CA SER A 288 -26.65 18.31 9.01
C SER A 288 -25.56 18.22 7.94
N ARG A 289 -24.79 17.12 7.88
CA ARG A 289 -23.65 16.99 6.93
C ARG A 289 -23.79 15.85 5.93
N ASN A 290 -24.97 15.27 5.78
CA ASN A 290 -25.20 14.13 4.88
C ASN A 290 -24.97 14.48 3.40
N ASN A 291 -25.12 15.75 3.01
CA ASN A 291 -24.87 16.21 1.63
C ASN A 291 -23.38 16.25 1.28
N ILE A 292 -22.49 16.41 2.29
CA ILE A 292 -21.05 16.62 2.11
C ILE A 292 -20.27 15.32 2.34
N PHE A 293 -20.72 14.46 3.28
CA PHE A 293 -20.01 13.26 3.73
C PHE A 293 -20.90 12.01 3.67
N LYS A 294 -21.38 11.64 2.49
CA LYS A 294 -22.21 10.44 2.27
C LYS A 294 -21.51 9.13 2.68
N ASP A 295 -20.19 9.12 2.67
CA ASP A 295 -19.36 7.93 2.92
C ASP A 295 -18.88 7.79 4.37
N LYS A 296 -19.36 8.61 5.31
CA LYS A 296 -18.87 8.59 6.70
C LYS A 296 -19.05 7.22 7.36
N TYR A 297 -20.14 6.53 7.08
CA TYR A 297 -20.36 5.13 7.39
C TYR A 297 -20.59 4.39 6.08
N TYR A 298 -19.85 3.31 5.86
CA TYR A 298 -20.03 2.46 4.70
C TYR A 298 -19.76 1.00 5.08
N LYS A 299 -20.78 0.14 4.94
CA LYS A 299 -20.64 -1.29 5.14
C LYS A 299 -20.19 -1.94 3.83
N LEU A 300 -19.05 -2.59 3.86
CA LEU A 300 -18.49 -3.25 2.70
C LEU A 300 -19.40 -4.38 2.21
N ASP A 301 -19.26 -4.75 0.94
CA ASP A 301 -20.04 -5.81 0.29
C ASP A 301 -19.10 -6.98 -0.02
N ASN A 302 -19.41 -8.17 0.51
CA ASN A 302 -18.61 -9.38 0.31
C ASN A 302 -18.39 -9.75 -1.16
N LYS A 303 -19.40 -9.54 -1.99
CA LYS A 303 -19.42 -9.96 -3.40
C LYS A 303 -18.77 -8.92 -4.33
N LYS A 304 -18.24 -7.83 -3.80
CA LYS A 304 -17.62 -6.76 -4.58
C LYS A 304 -16.18 -6.54 -4.17
N VAL A 305 -15.43 -5.87 -5.04
CA VAL A 305 -14.12 -5.33 -4.68
C VAL A 305 -14.29 -4.25 -3.60
N SER A 306 -13.37 -4.22 -2.64
CA SER A 306 -13.38 -3.22 -1.58
C SER A 306 -13.11 -1.81 -2.11
N LYS A 307 -13.54 -0.80 -1.38
CA LYS A 307 -13.03 0.58 -1.54
C LYS A 307 -11.52 0.60 -1.33
N THR A 308 -10.86 1.65 -1.83
CA THR A 308 -9.43 1.88 -1.59
C THR A 308 -9.13 1.90 -0.09
N ILE A 309 -8.28 0.98 0.38
CA ILE A 309 -7.72 1.02 1.73
C ILE A 309 -6.78 2.23 1.84
N THR A 310 -7.07 3.13 2.76
CA THR A 310 -6.34 4.38 2.93
C THR A 310 -5.75 4.52 4.33
N SER A 311 -4.70 5.33 4.48
CA SER A 311 -4.13 5.67 5.79
C SER A 311 -5.11 6.40 6.72
N HIS A 312 -6.22 6.91 6.20
CA HIS A 312 -7.27 7.55 6.99
C HIS A 312 -7.93 6.59 8.00
N MET A 313 -7.88 5.27 7.74
CA MET A 313 -8.32 4.25 8.71
C MET A 313 -7.65 4.38 10.08
N LYS A 314 -6.51 5.06 10.19
CA LYS A 314 -5.86 5.35 11.48
C LYS A 314 -6.76 6.12 12.45
N PHE A 315 -7.66 6.94 11.96
CA PHE A 315 -8.58 7.74 12.78
C PHE A 315 -9.82 6.94 13.17
N ASP A 316 -10.50 6.34 12.19
CA ASP A 316 -11.64 5.44 12.37
C ASP A 316 -11.77 4.47 11.18
N CYS A 317 -12.61 3.44 11.35
CA CYS A 317 -12.93 2.48 10.30
C CYS A 317 -14.41 2.55 9.89
N ASN A 318 -15.10 3.66 10.12
CA ASN A 318 -16.53 3.79 9.84
C ASN A 318 -16.84 3.69 8.34
N MET A 319 -15.87 4.09 7.48
CA MET A 319 -15.95 3.92 6.02
C MET A 319 -15.61 2.48 5.57
N TYR A 320 -15.22 1.60 6.49
CA TYR A 320 -14.73 0.24 6.25
C TYR A 320 -15.35 -0.73 7.23
N ILE A 321 -16.69 -0.69 7.35
CA ILE A 321 -17.43 -1.59 8.23
C ILE A 321 -17.35 -2.99 7.64
N HIS A 322 -17.01 -3.98 8.49
CA HIS A 322 -16.95 -5.38 8.09
C HIS A 322 -18.31 -5.86 7.55
N PRO A 323 -18.37 -6.59 6.44
CA PRO A 323 -19.64 -6.92 5.78
C PRO A 323 -20.61 -7.74 6.65
N THR A 324 -20.09 -8.63 7.50
CA THR A 324 -20.91 -9.56 8.31
C THR A 324 -20.76 -9.39 9.83
N GLN A 325 -19.85 -8.52 10.30
CA GLN A 325 -19.59 -8.31 11.73
C GLN A 325 -19.79 -6.84 12.08
N SER A 326 -20.35 -6.55 13.27
CA SER A 326 -20.68 -5.19 13.70
C SER A 326 -19.46 -4.40 14.20
N ARG A 327 -18.40 -4.33 13.37
CA ARG A 327 -17.14 -3.64 13.64
C ARG A 327 -16.49 -3.13 12.34
N GLY A 328 -15.50 -2.28 12.46
CA GLY A 328 -14.62 -1.97 11.33
C GLY A 328 -13.69 -3.13 11.00
N LEU A 329 -13.05 -3.08 9.84
CA LEU A 329 -11.98 -4.02 9.46
C LEU A 329 -10.84 -3.98 10.48
N THR A 330 -10.18 -5.11 10.71
CA THR A 330 -8.91 -5.18 11.44
C THR A 330 -7.73 -4.80 10.54
N PRO A 331 -6.53 -4.51 11.10
CA PRO A 331 -5.34 -4.32 10.29
C PRO A 331 -5.03 -5.53 9.39
N ARG A 332 -5.23 -6.78 9.86
CA ARG A 332 -5.02 -7.97 9.02
C ARG A 332 -5.97 -8.04 7.84
N GLU A 333 -7.26 -7.77 8.07
CA GLU A 333 -8.25 -7.73 6.98
C GLU A 333 -7.89 -6.66 5.95
N ALA A 334 -7.54 -5.46 6.40
CA ALA A 334 -7.05 -4.39 5.52
C ALA A 334 -5.77 -4.78 4.77
N ALA A 335 -4.83 -5.47 5.44
CA ALA A 335 -3.59 -5.96 4.84
C ALA A 335 -3.85 -7.01 3.76
N ARG A 336 -4.77 -7.97 3.99
CA ARG A 336 -5.16 -8.95 2.98
C ARG A 336 -5.83 -8.29 1.76
N ILE A 337 -6.70 -7.30 1.97
CA ILE A 337 -7.31 -6.51 0.87
C ILE A 337 -6.21 -5.78 0.07
N GLN A 338 -5.13 -5.35 0.72
CA GLN A 338 -3.92 -4.78 0.10
C GLN A 338 -2.96 -5.85 -0.43
N SER A 339 -3.34 -7.13 -0.41
CA SER A 339 -2.52 -8.27 -0.84
C SER A 339 -1.21 -8.50 -0.06
N PHE A 340 -1.08 -8.00 1.17
CA PHE A 340 0.01 -8.44 2.04
C PHE A 340 -0.19 -9.88 2.49
N PRO A 341 0.86 -10.72 2.50
CA PRO A 341 0.75 -12.09 2.99
C PRO A 341 0.47 -12.14 4.50
N ASP A 342 -0.05 -13.27 4.96
CA ASP A 342 -0.47 -13.44 6.35
C ASP A 342 0.70 -13.49 7.33
N ASP A 343 1.88 -13.90 6.86
CA ASP A 343 3.12 -13.92 7.62
C ASP A 343 3.80 -12.54 7.71
N TYR A 344 3.23 -11.49 7.09
CA TYR A 344 3.74 -10.14 7.19
C TYR A 344 3.23 -9.45 8.45
N PHE A 345 4.13 -9.12 9.37
CA PHE A 345 3.82 -8.45 10.62
C PHE A 345 3.98 -6.92 10.49
N PHE A 346 3.01 -6.15 11.03
CA PHE A 346 3.10 -4.69 11.11
C PHE A 346 3.41 -4.28 12.55
N GLU A 347 4.49 -3.54 12.74
CA GLU A 347 4.89 -2.97 14.03
C GLU A 347 4.10 -1.71 14.37
N GLY A 348 3.88 -1.50 15.67
CA GLY A 348 3.24 -0.32 16.22
C GLY A 348 1.81 -0.53 16.69
N THR A 349 1.14 0.56 16.99
CA THR A 349 -0.28 0.59 17.41
C THR A 349 -1.19 0.23 16.24
N ILE A 350 -2.44 -0.15 16.54
CA ILE A 350 -3.47 -0.41 15.51
C ILE A 350 -3.57 0.75 14.49
N SER A 351 -3.52 2.01 14.97
CA SER A 351 -3.59 3.19 14.10
C SER A 351 -2.36 3.30 13.19
N GLN A 352 -1.19 2.97 13.71
CA GLN A 352 0.05 2.95 12.92
C GLN A 352 0.05 1.81 11.89
N CYS A 353 -0.48 0.64 12.24
CA CYS A 353 -0.66 -0.45 11.28
C CYS A 353 -1.57 -0.03 10.11
N TYR A 354 -2.73 0.59 10.38
CA TYR A 354 -3.60 1.09 9.31
C TYR A 354 -2.92 2.15 8.44
N SER A 355 -2.13 3.05 9.04
CA SER A 355 -1.38 4.05 8.29
C SER A 355 -0.39 3.41 7.31
N GLN A 356 0.38 2.45 7.77
CA GLN A 356 1.35 1.70 6.96
C GLN A 356 0.67 0.94 5.82
N ILE A 357 -0.40 0.19 6.13
CA ILE A 357 -1.15 -0.59 5.15
C ILE A 357 -1.79 0.32 4.09
N GLY A 358 -2.43 1.41 4.50
CA GLY A 358 -3.14 2.32 3.60
C GLY A 358 -2.22 3.11 2.65
N ASN A 359 -0.98 3.40 3.10
CA ASN A 359 0.02 4.08 2.29
C ASN A 359 0.74 3.13 1.31
N ALA A 360 0.74 1.83 1.57
CA ALA A 360 1.52 0.88 0.79
C ALA A 360 0.99 0.68 -0.64
N VAL A 361 1.90 0.38 -1.55
CA VAL A 361 1.58 -0.28 -2.82
C VAL A 361 1.25 -1.75 -2.53
N PRO A 362 0.18 -2.30 -3.12
CA PRO A 362 -0.14 -3.71 -2.92
C PRO A 362 1.01 -4.65 -3.36
N PRO A 363 1.47 -5.58 -2.50
CA PRO A 363 2.53 -6.53 -2.83
C PRO A 363 2.29 -7.36 -4.09
N LEU A 364 1.05 -7.71 -4.39
CA LEU A 364 0.72 -8.44 -5.62
C LEU A 364 0.91 -7.56 -6.86
N LEU A 365 0.63 -6.24 -6.79
CA LEU A 365 0.96 -5.31 -7.88
C LEU A 365 2.48 -5.16 -8.03
N SER A 366 3.23 -5.11 -6.91
CA SER A 366 4.70 -5.14 -6.92
C SER A 366 5.25 -6.38 -7.65
N LYS A 367 4.57 -7.54 -7.56
CA LYS A 367 4.95 -8.77 -8.28
C LYS A 367 4.94 -8.57 -9.80
N TYR A 368 3.88 -7.98 -10.34
CA TYR A 368 3.78 -7.75 -11.78
C TYR A 368 4.74 -6.67 -12.27
N LEU A 369 4.95 -5.61 -11.47
CA LEU A 369 5.97 -4.60 -11.76
C LEU A 369 7.38 -5.22 -11.80
N CYS A 370 7.69 -6.08 -10.83
CA CYS A 370 8.97 -6.80 -10.78
C CYS A 370 9.16 -7.70 -12.00
N MET A 371 8.17 -8.53 -12.32
CA MET A 371 8.21 -9.42 -13.49
C MET A 371 8.40 -8.65 -14.80
N ALA A 372 7.74 -7.50 -14.96
CA ALA A 372 7.92 -6.65 -16.15
C ALA A 372 9.34 -6.09 -16.22
N ILE A 373 9.91 -5.63 -15.10
CA ILE A 373 11.28 -5.11 -15.05
C ILE A 373 12.31 -6.22 -15.30
N GLU A 374 12.10 -7.42 -14.76
CA GLU A 374 12.96 -8.58 -15.03
C GLU A 374 13.07 -8.90 -16.53
N GLN A 375 11.95 -8.84 -17.26
CA GLN A 375 11.91 -9.15 -18.70
C GLN A 375 12.53 -8.07 -19.60
N ILE A 376 12.82 -6.89 -19.08
CA ILE A 376 13.48 -5.81 -19.81
C ILE A 376 14.90 -5.52 -19.29
N ASN A 377 15.35 -6.27 -18.26
CA ASN A 377 16.63 -6.03 -17.58
C ASN A 377 17.85 -6.58 -18.30
N ASP A 378 17.64 -7.27 -19.39
CA ASP A 378 18.71 -7.87 -20.23
C ASP A 378 19.53 -6.79 -20.94
#